data_0f2401e3f954d8f5826356888fc2a117
#
_entry.id   0f2401e3f954d8f5826356888fc2a117
#
_cell.length_a   1.000
_cell.length_b   1.000
_cell.length_c   1.000
_cell.angle_alpha   90.00
_cell.angle_beta   90.00
_cell.angle_gamma   90.00
#
_symmetry.space_group_name_H-M   'P 1'
#
loop_
_entity.id
_entity.type
_entity.pdbx_description
1 polymer ?
#
loop_
_entity_poly.entity_id
_entity_poly.type
_entity_poly.pdbx_seq_one_letter_code
_entity_poly.pdbx_strand_id
1 'polypeptide(L)'
;MGYNARNDEIRDNVERMQRAWEAERGALATVRRFNAILLAKGHTWFWPKIGAALTAKHHWLVIACDSCGTIVDLDLRVKPRDPEASIYVVLREARCPRCNGHGRPRIAGLARWPSI
;
A
#
# COMPACT_ATOMS: atom_id res chain seq x y z
N MET A 1 -17.88 29.89 -32.21
CA MET A 1 -17.53 29.69 -31.79
C MET A 1 -16.51 29.15 -31.48
N GLY A 2 -15.63 29.30 -31.49
CA GLY A 2 -14.40 28.73 -31.20
C GLY A 2 -14.34 27.81 -30.08
N TYR A 3 -15.22 28.00 -29.19
CA TYR A 3 -15.27 27.15 -28.05
C TYR A 3 -16.03 25.92 -28.42
N ASN A 4 -15.50 24.79 -28.21
CA ASN A 4 -16.10 23.58 -28.68
C ASN A 4 -15.90 22.41 -27.69
N ALA A 5 -16.56 21.30 -27.93
CA ALA A 5 -16.53 20.11 -27.10
C ALA A 5 -15.12 19.57 -26.90
N ARG A 6 -14.25 19.73 -27.89
CA ARG A 6 -12.87 19.28 -27.81
C ARG A 6 -12.09 19.98 -26.72
N ASN A 7 -12.27 21.31 -26.60
CA ASN A 7 -11.60 22.08 -25.56
C ASN A 7 -12.11 21.71 -24.17
N ASP A 8 -13.42 21.47 -24.04
CA ASP A 8 -14.01 21.03 -22.78
C ASP A 8 -13.51 19.66 -22.39
N GLU A 9 -13.41 18.76 -23.35
CA GLU A 9 -12.93 17.40 -23.14
C GLU A 9 -11.48 17.40 -22.65
N ILE A 10 -10.62 18.23 -23.26
CA ILE A 10 -9.23 18.35 -22.83
C ILE A 10 -9.14 18.91 -21.41
N ARG A 11 -9.95 19.92 -21.11
CA ARG A 11 -9.97 20.48 -19.76
C ARG A 11 -10.40 19.46 -18.72
N ASP A 12 -11.44 18.69 -19.01
CA ASP A 12 -11.92 17.65 -18.11
C ASP A 12 -10.86 16.58 -17.88
N ASN A 13 -10.12 16.23 -18.92
CA ASN A 13 -9.03 15.26 -18.80
C ASN A 13 -7.90 15.78 -17.92
N VAL A 14 -7.53 17.04 -18.07
CA VAL A 14 -6.51 17.67 -17.23
C VAL A 14 -6.96 17.69 -15.77
N GLU A 15 -8.20 18.04 -15.50
CA GLU A 15 -8.73 18.06 -14.15
C GLU A 15 -8.71 16.68 -13.50
N ARG A 16 -9.08 15.64 -14.27
CA ARG A 16 -9.04 14.26 -13.79
C ARG A 16 -7.62 13.82 -13.49
N MET A 17 -6.68 14.17 -14.35
CA MET A 17 -5.27 13.85 -14.15
C MET A 17 -4.73 14.53 -12.88
N GLN A 18 -5.10 15.78 -12.66
CA GLN A 18 -4.71 16.50 -11.46
C GLN A 18 -5.25 15.84 -10.20
N ARG A 19 -6.53 15.46 -10.20
CA ARG A 19 -7.14 14.79 -9.03
C ARG A 19 -6.47 13.45 -8.75
N ALA A 20 -6.19 12.68 -9.81
CA ALA A 20 -5.50 11.40 -9.66
C ALA A 20 -4.09 11.58 -9.11
N TRP A 21 -3.39 12.60 -9.58
CA TRP A 21 -2.04 12.91 -9.13
C TRP A 21 -2.01 13.34 -7.67
N GLU A 22 -2.94 14.19 -7.27
CA GLU A 22 -3.08 14.62 -5.89
C GLU A 22 -3.41 13.45 -4.97
N ALA A 23 -4.30 12.56 -5.41
CA ALA A 23 -4.63 11.36 -4.66
C ALA A 23 -3.41 10.46 -4.48
N GLU A 24 -2.62 10.29 -5.53
CA GLU A 24 -1.39 9.49 -5.46
C GLU A 24 -0.37 10.12 -4.50
N ARG A 25 -0.20 11.42 -4.56
CA ARG A 25 0.70 12.13 -3.66
C ARG A 25 0.28 12.02 -2.20
N GLY A 26 -1.02 12.16 -1.94
CA GLY A 26 -1.56 11.99 -0.59
C GLY A 26 -1.37 10.58 -0.07
N ALA A 27 -1.64 9.59 -0.91
CA ALA A 27 -1.44 8.19 -0.56
C ALA A 27 0.03 7.88 -0.30
N LEU A 28 0.93 8.43 -1.12
CA LEU A 28 2.37 8.25 -0.96
C LEU A 28 2.84 8.85 0.37
N ALA A 29 2.36 10.03 0.73
CA ALA A 29 2.68 10.66 2.01
C ALA A 29 2.24 9.77 3.18
N THR A 30 1.06 9.17 3.09
CA THR A 30 0.53 8.26 4.09
C THR A 30 1.42 7.02 4.24
N VAL A 31 1.81 6.41 3.12
CA VAL A 31 2.68 5.21 3.13
C VAL A 31 4.06 5.55 3.68
N ARG A 32 4.63 6.68 3.28
CA ARG A 32 5.94 7.12 3.79
C ARG A 32 5.92 7.35 5.29
N ARG A 33 4.84 7.95 5.78
CA ARG A 33 4.68 8.15 7.22
C ARG A 33 4.60 6.81 7.96
N PHE A 34 3.84 5.87 7.42
CA PHE A 34 3.71 4.53 7.99
C PHE A 34 5.08 3.85 8.06
N ASN A 35 5.82 3.83 6.96
CA ASN A 35 7.15 3.22 6.92
C ASN A 35 8.12 3.91 7.87
N ALA A 36 8.06 5.23 7.99
CA ALA A 36 8.92 5.98 8.89
C ALA A 36 8.64 5.65 10.35
N ILE A 37 7.37 5.48 10.73
CA ILE A 37 7.00 5.09 12.09
C ILE A 37 7.54 3.71 12.41
N LEU A 38 7.40 2.76 11.48
CA LEU A 38 7.92 1.41 11.67
C LEU A 38 9.44 1.41 11.82
N LEU A 39 10.13 2.16 10.99
CA LEU A 39 11.59 2.26 11.04
C LEU A 39 12.06 2.85 12.37
N ALA A 40 11.39 3.88 12.85
CA ALA A 40 11.80 4.58 14.07
C ALA A 40 11.44 3.82 15.35
N LYS A 41 10.30 3.13 15.36
CA LYS A 41 9.75 2.55 16.59
C LYS A 41 9.61 1.04 16.58
N GLY A 42 9.69 0.41 15.42
CA GLY A 42 9.51 -1.05 15.28
C GLY A 42 8.06 -1.51 15.43
N HIS A 43 7.14 -0.60 15.68
CA HIS A 43 5.71 -0.88 15.76
C HIS A 43 4.93 0.36 15.32
N THR A 44 3.62 0.22 15.13
CA THR A 44 2.80 1.32 14.68
C THR A 44 1.45 1.32 15.39
N TRP A 45 0.89 2.49 15.55
CA TRP A 45 -0.50 2.69 15.99
C TRP A 45 -1.38 3.13 14.85
N PHE A 46 -0.79 3.35 13.69
CA PHE A 46 -1.45 3.89 12.52
C PHE A 46 -1.33 2.90 11.38
N TRP A 47 -2.44 2.54 10.77
CA TRP A 47 -2.49 1.55 9.70
C TRP A 47 -3.15 2.15 8.46
N PRO A 48 -2.43 2.25 7.33
CA PRO A 48 -3.05 2.74 6.10
C PRO A 48 -4.12 1.78 5.60
N LYS A 49 -5.02 2.31 4.80
CA LYS A 49 -5.98 1.50 4.06
C LYS A 49 -5.28 0.80 2.90
N ILE A 50 -5.79 -0.36 2.50
CA ILE A 50 -5.28 -1.10 1.35
C ILE A 50 -5.30 -0.20 0.11
N GLY A 51 -6.40 0.55 -0.08
CA GLY A 51 -6.52 1.48 -1.19
C GLY A 51 -5.42 2.53 -1.24
N ALA A 52 -4.97 3.01 -0.08
CA ALA A 52 -3.87 3.97 -0.03
C ALA A 52 -2.56 3.34 -0.53
N ALA A 53 -2.28 2.12 -0.10
CA ALA A 53 -1.09 1.41 -0.56
C ALA A 53 -1.12 1.19 -2.08
N LEU A 54 -2.27 0.79 -2.61
CA LEU A 54 -2.43 0.57 -4.06
C LEU A 54 -2.31 1.88 -4.84
N THR A 55 -2.94 2.95 -4.35
CA THR A 55 -2.87 4.26 -5.00
C THR A 55 -1.45 4.81 -5.00
N ALA A 56 -0.71 4.58 -3.93
CA ALA A 56 0.70 4.98 -3.82
C ALA A 56 1.64 4.06 -4.62
N LYS A 57 1.10 3.01 -5.23
CA LYS A 57 1.88 2.01 -5.96
C LYS A 57 2.88 1.26 -5.09
N HIS A 58 2.60 1.19 -3.81
CA HIS A 58 3.36 0.43 -2.83
C HIS A 58 2.59 -0.83 -2.46
N HIS A 59 2.43 -1.73 -3.44
CA HIS A 59 1.56 -2.90 -3.31
C HIS A 59 2.23 -4.11 -2.66
N TRP A 60 3.48 -3.99 -2.27
CA TRP A 60 4.18 -5.10 -1.63
C TRP A 60 4.18 -4.89 -0.12
N LEU A 61 3.44 -5.75 0.57
CA LEU A 61 3.45 -5.76 2.03
C LEU A 61 4.61 -6.66 2.46
N VAL A 62 5.62 -6.05 3.06
CA VAL A 62 6.82 -6.77 3.49
C VAL A 62 6.61 -7.21 4.94
N ILE A 63 6.69 -8.50 5.14
CA ILE A 63 6.40 -9.16 6.44
C ILE A 63 7.60 -9.99 6.84
N ALA A 64 7.94 -9.98 8.12
CA ALA A 64 8.97 -10.82 8.69
C ALA A 64 8.33 -11.80 9.67
N CYS A 65 8.79 -13.04 9.65
CA CYS A 65 8.37 -14.02 10.64
C CYS A 65 9.10 -13.79 11.96
N ASP A 66 8.33 -13.72 13.02
CA ASP A 66 8.86 -13.48 14.36
C ASP A 66 9.74 -14.64 14.86
N SER A 67 9.46 -15.86 14.40
CA SER A 67 10.19 -17.05 14.86
C SER A 67 11.45 -17.33 14.08
N CYS A 68 11.40 -17.30 12.76
CA CYS A 68 12.53 -17.70 11.91
C CYS A 68 13.16 -16.57 11.12
N GLY A 69 12.60 -15.37 11.17
CA GLY A 69 13.12 -14.21 10.46
C GLY A 69 12.91 -14.22 8.96
N THR A 70 12.18 -15.20 8.43
CA THR A 70 11.91 -15.27 7.00
C THR A 70 11.14 -14.02 6.55
N ILE A 71 11.62 -13.39 5.48
CA ILE A 71 10.97 -12.23 4.87
C ILE A 71 10.07 -12.71 3.74
N VAL A 72 8.84 -12.25 3.74
CA VAL A 72 7.86 -12.56 2.71
C VAL A 72 7.30 -11.27 2.16
N ASP A 73 7.24 -11.17 0.83
CA ASP A 73 6.60 -10.06 0.14
C ASP A 73 5.22 -10.52 -0.32
N LEU A 74 4.19 -9.89 0.20
CA LEU A 74 2.82 -10.21 -0.16
C LEU A 74 2.30 -9.13 -1.12
N ASP A 75 1.89 -9.55 -2.32
CA ASP A 75 1.37 -8.66 -3.32
C ASP A 75 -0.11 -8.38 -3.06
N LEU A 76 -0.43 -7.15 -2.71
CA LEU A 76 -1.80 -6.74 -2.41
C LEU A 76 -2.74 -6.77 -3.61
N ARG A 77 -2.20 -6.94 -4.82
CA ARG A 77 -2.99 -6.95 -6.06
C ARG A 77 -3.48 -8.35 -6.44
N VAL A 78 -2.90 -9.39 -5.84
CA VAL A 78 -3.12 -10.78 -6.28
C VAL A 78 -4.56 -11.22 -6.12
N LYS A 79 -5.24 -10.79 -5.07
CA LYS A 79 -6.66 -11.08 -4.93
C LYS A 79 -7.45 -9.82 -4.60
N PRO A 80 -8.73 -9.78 -4.99
CA PRO A 80 -9.58 -8.63 -4.70
C PRO A 80 -9.70 -8.39 -3.21
N ARG A 81 -9.53 -7.14 -2.80
CA ARG A 81 -9.65 -6.74 -1.41
C ARG A 81 -10.43 -5.45 -1.33
N ASP A 82 -11.12 -5.25 -0.24
CA ASP A 82 -11.80 -3.99 0.05
C ASP A 82 -10.76 -2.89 0.23
N PRO A 83 -10.74 -1.86 -0.63
CA PRO A 83 -9.76 -0.78 -0.51
C PRO A 83 -9.91 0.03 0.77
N GLU A 84 -11.06 -0.01 1.41
CA GLU A 84 -11.29 0.69 2.67
C GLU A 84 -10.79 -0.11 3.88
N ALA A 85 -10.49 -1.39 3.70
CA ALA A 85 -9.95 -2.22 4.77
C ALA A 85 -8.52 -1.80 5.11
N SER A 86 -8.15 -1.99 6.37
CA SER A 86 -6.82 -1.70 6.86
C SER A 86 -5.81 -2.75 6.41
N ILE A 87 -4.57 -2.34 6.19
CA ILE A 87 -3.45 -3.24 5.96
C ILE A 87 -3.32 -4.27 7.10
N TYR A 88 -3.70 -3.88 8.30
CA TYR A 88 -3.67 -4.77 9.45
C TYR A 88 -4.46 -6.07 9.24
N VAL A 89 -5.57 -6.00 8.51
CA VAL A 89 -6.38 -7.18 8.19
C VAL A 89 -5.56 -8.19 7.38
N VAL A 90 -4.79 -7.70 6.42
CA VAL A 90 -3.93 -8.56 5.60
C VAL A 90 -2.82 -9.18 6.45
N LEU A 91 -2.22 -8.39 7.32
CA LEU A 91 -1.18 -8.88 8.22
C LEU A 91 -1.69 -10.02 9.10
N ARG A 92 -2.90 -9.88 9.62
CA ARG A 92 -3.50 -10.90 10.49
C ARG A 92 -3.74 -12.23 9.78
N GLU A 93 -3.98 -12.19 8.49
CA GLU A 93 -4.22 -13.39 7.67
C GLU A 93 -2.92 -14.06 7.22
N ALA A 94 -1.81 -13.34 7.30
CA ALA A 94 -0.53 -13.83 6.78
C ALA A 94 0.01 -14.97 7.64
N ARG A 95 0.68 -15.92 6.97
CA ARG A 95 1.32 -17.07 7.61
C ARG A 95 2.72 -17.23 7.03
N CYS A 96 3.66 -17.59 7.89
CA CYS A 96 5.01 -17.88 7.43
C CYS A 96 5.02 -19.22 6.70
N PRO A 97 5.43 -19.27 5.42
CA PRO A 97 5.47 -20.52 4.68
C PRO A 97 6.53 -21.49 5.22
N ARG A 98 7.54 -20.97 5.87
CA ARG A 98 8.64 -21.79 6.38
C ARG A 98 8.33 -22.43 7.73
N CYS A 99 7.57 -21.73 8.57
CA CYS A 99 7.20 -22.18 9.92
C CYS A 99 5.82 -22.82 9.97
N ASN A 100 5.15 -23.01 8.83
CA ASN A 100 3.76 -23.48 8.76
C ASN A 100 2.81 -22.69 9.65
N GLY A 101 3.05 -21.39 9.75
CA GLY A 101 2.19 -20.49 10.52
C GLY A 101 2.46 -20.45 12.01
N HIS A 102 3.53 -21.08 12.49
CA HIS A 102 3.89 -21.02 13.92
C HIS A 102 4.40 -19.65 14.35
N GLY A 103 5.11 -18.94 13.45
CA GLY A 103 5.60 -17.62 13.73
C GLY A 103 4.54 -16.56 13.53
N ARG A 104 4.56 -15.52 14.36
CA ARG A 104 3.69 -14.36 14.18
C ARG A 104 4.27 -13.45 13.11
N PRO A 105 3.43 -12.94 12.20
CA PRO A 105 3.90 -12.00 11.21
C PRO A 105 4.15 -10.63 11.84
N ARG A 106 5.27 -10.01 11.48
CA ARG A 106 5.59 -8.64 11.84
C ARG A 106 5.68 -7.82 10.59
N ILE A 107 5.06 -6.65 10.60
CA ILE A 107 5.11 -5.76 9.46
C ILE A 107 6.48 -5.08 9.39
N ALA A 108 7.12 -5.13 8.24
CA ALA A 108 8.35 -4.37 7.99
C ALA A 108 8.06 -3.09 7.24
N GLY A 109 7.05 -3.10 6.39
CA GLY A 109 6.66 -1.90 5.65
C GLY A 109 5.89 -2.20 4.39
N LEU A 110 5.60 -1.15 3.65
CA LEU A 110 5.00 -1.21 2.33
C LEU A 110 6.05 -0.78 1.32
N ALA A 111 6.22 -1.56 0.26
CA ALA A 111 7.24 -1.30 -0.73
C ALA A 111 6.67 -1.23 -2.14
N ARG A 112 7.33 -0.44 -2.96
CA ARG A 112 6.97 -0.30 -4.37
C ARG A 112 7.46 -1.50 -5.18
N TRP A 113 8.56 -2.10 -4.74
CA TRP A 113 9.21 -3.22 -5.40
C TRP A 113 9.36 -4.39 -4.44
N PRO A 114 9.33 -5.63 -4.93
CA PRO A 114 9.57 -6.76 -4.05
C PRO A 114 11.02 -6.77 -3.55
N SER A 115 11.23 -7.46 -2.44
CA SER A 115 12.56 -7.54 -1.80
C SER A 115 13.59 -8.31 -2.64
N ILE A 116 13.10 -9.15 -3.54
CA ILE A 116 13.95 -9.99 -4.38
C ILE A 116 13.69 -9.70 -5.84
#